data_e3a2c0bb11845cb3340d5178c95e9253
#
_entry.id   e3a2c0bb11845cb3340d5178c95e9253
#
_cell.length_a   1.000
_cell.length_b   1.000
_cell.length_c   1.000
_cell.angle_alpha   90.00
_cell.angle_beta   90.00
_cell.angle_gamma   90.00
#
_symmetry.space_group_name_H-M   'P 1'
#
loop_
_entity.id
_entity.type
_entity.pdbx_description
1 polymer ?
#
loop_
_entity_poly.entity_id
_entity_poly.type
_entity_poly.pdbx_seq_one_letter_code
_entity_poly.pdbx_strand_id
1 'polypeptide(L)'
;QYSASIDDFARIMKAGNNGGYANTWLIADSRKNEIGRLELGLKNITLERTTDGYFVGSNFPINEKLIREETDFNPQDLGQSSVARHTRWEQLMAENKGKIDVAAAQRFLGDHYDVVEKKNDPDERTLDGHVDLSARGYPNWQPPYGTAGAVQNKVANAAMIAKMSFVAAAGHACGQNFKATEHLDAHPDMSWQKSLQRDMDAHPWTMFTASK
;
A
#
# COMPACT_ATOMS: atom_id res chain seq x y z
N GLN A 1 -19.39 4.16 -2.06
CA GLN A 1 -20.46 5.10 -2.47
C GLN A 1 -21.85 4.62 -2.01
N TYR A 2 -22.13 3.32 -2.05
CA TYR A 2 -23.46 2.74 -1.74
C TYR A 2 -23.58 2.21 -0.30
N SER A 3 -22.49 2.15 0.47
CA SER A 3 -22.50 1.63 1.84
C SER A 3 -22.82 2.73 2.86
N ALA A 4 -23.64 2.41 3.84
CA ALA A 4 -24.00 3.29 4.95
C ALA A 4 -23.26 2.97 6.26
N SER A 5 -22.54 1.85 6.31
CA SER A 5 -21.73 1.39 7.45
C SER A 5 -20.66 0.40 7.01
N ILE A 6 -19.75 0.02 7.91
CA ILE A 6 -18.75 -1.04 7.65
C ILE A 6 -19.46 -2.40 7.41
N ASP A 7 -20.52 -2.71 8.15
CA ASP A 7 -21.29 -3.94 7.91
C ASP A 7 -21.94 -3.94 6.53
N ASP A 8 -22.51 -2.82 6.14
CA ASP A 8 -23.15 -2.67 4.83
C ASP A 8 -22.12 -2.76 3.69
N PHE A 9 -20.94 -2.17 3.87
CA PHE A 9 -19.82 -2.36 2.94
C PHE A 9 -19.45 -3.84 2.81
N ALA A 10 -19.24 -4.53 3.92
CA ALA A 10 -18.90 -5.95 3.91
C ALA A 10 -20.01 -6.82 3.26
N ARG A 11 -21.28 -6.52 3.52
CA ARG A 11 -22.43 -7.19 2.89
C ARG A 11 -22.42 -7.00 1.37
N ILE A 12 -22.18 -5.77 0.90
CA ILE A 12 -22.12 -5.44 -0.53
C ILE A 12 -20.94 -6.18 -1.20
N MET A 13 -19.76 -6.15 -0.57
CA MET A 13 -18.56 -6.79 -1.13
C MET A 13 -18.65 -8.33 -1.17
N LYS A 14 -19.40 -8.93 -0.25
CA LYS A 14 -19.65 -10.38 -0.24
C LYS A 14 -20.66 -10.82 -1.31
N ALA A 15 -21.56 -9.92 -1.71
CA ALA A 15 -22.61 -10.26 -2.67
C ALA A 15 -22.00 -10.51 -4.06
N GLY A 16 -22.16 -11.76 -4.57
CA GLY A 16 -21.62 -12.16 -5.86
C GLY A 16 -20.09 -12.28 -5.91
N ASN A 17 -19.42 -12.35 -4.75
CA ASN A 17 -17.98 -12.58 -4.71
C ASN A 17 -17.62 -13.92 -5.36
N ASN A 18 -16.79 -13.86 -6.39
CA ASN A 18 -16.30 -15.02 -7.14
C ASN A 18 -14.80 -15.30 -6.92
N GLY A 19 -14.17 -14.58 -5.97
CA GLY A 19 -12.73 -14.69 -5.69
C GLY A 19 -11.81 -14.04 -6.72
N GLY A 20 -12.35 -13.45 -7.78
CA GLY A 20 -11.54 -12.85 -8.86
C GLY A 20 -10.71 -11.63 -8.42
N TYR A 21 -11.05 -11.04 -7.28
CA TYR A 21 -10.26 -10.00 -6.64
C TYR A 21 -10.24 -10.18 -5.11
N ALA A 22 -9.65 -11.30 -4.69
CA ALA A 22 -9.40 -11.54 -3.26
C ALA A 22 -8.44 -10.48 -2.72
N ASN A 23 -8.83 -9.78 -1.67
CA ASN A 23 -8.06 -8.65 -1.13
C ASN A 23 -8.42 -8.32 0.31
N THR A 24 -7.57 -7.51 0.94
CA THR A 24 -7.84 -6.88 2.24
C THR A 24 -8.29 -5.43 2.02
N TRP A 25 -9.47 -5.11 2.53
CA TRP A 25 -10.06 -3.77 2.47
C TRP A 25 -9.96 -3.09 3.83
N LEU A 26 -9.28 -1.96 3.89
CA LEU A 26 -9.23 -1.10 5.07
C LEU A 26 -10.31 -0.03 4.93
N ILE A 27 -11.14 0.13 5.95
CA ILE A 27 -12.36 0.93 5.91
C ILE A 27 -12.40 1.82 7.16
N ALA A 28 -12.85 3.07 7.01
CA ALA A 28 -13.12 3.95 8.13
C ALA A 28 -14.55 4.50 8.05
N ASP A 29 -15.28 4.46 9.16
CA ASP A 29 -16.56 5.14 9.35
C ASP A 29 -16.38 6.27 10.36
N SER A 30 -16.19 7.50 9.87
CA SER A 30 -15.98 8.67 10.70
C SER A 30 -17.21 9.08 11.52
N ARG A 31 -18.42 8.62 11.15
CA ARG A 31 -19.65 8.89 11.90
C ARG A 31 -19.75 8.06 13.16
N LYS A 32 -19.23 6.81 13.08
CA LYS A 32 -19.20 5.87 14.23
C LYS A 32 -17.85 5.87 14.95
N ASN A 33 -16.89 6.62 14.44
CA ASN A 33 -15.52 6.62 14.95
C ASN A 33 -14.94 5.20 15.03
N GLU A 34 -15.15 4.40 14.00
CA GLU A 34 -14.65 3.03 13.91
C GLU A 34 -13.85 2.80 12.62
N ILE A 35 -12.90 1.88 12.67
CA ILE A 35 -12.19 1.36 11.53
C ILE A 35 -12.41 -0.14 11.39
N GLY A 36 -12.32 -0.65 10.17
CA GLY A 36 -12.51 -2.06 9.88
C GLY A 36 -11.49 -2.60 8.88
N ARG A 37 -11.23 -3.91 8.99
CA ARG A 37 -10.48 -4.69 8.02
C ARG A 37 -11.36 -5.82 7.52
N LEU A 38 -11.75 -5.76 6.25
CA LEU A 38 -12.45 -6.85 5.57
C LEU A 38 -11.43 -7.61 4.74
N GLU A 39 -11.15 -8.83 5.12
CA GLU A 39 -10.38 -9.77 4.31
C GLU A 39 -11.35 -10.62 3.49
N LEU A 40 -11.30 -10.45 2.16
CA LEU A 40 -12.26 -11.01 1.22
C LEU A 40 -11.57 -12.09 0.37
N GLY A 41 -11.50 -13.32 0.86
CA GLY A 41 -11.13 -14.48 0.06
C GLY A 41 -12.32 -15.03 -0.73
N LEU A 42 -12.11 -16.07 -1.49
CA LEU A 42 -13.20 -16.77 -2.19
C LEU A 42 -14.15 -17.48 -1.22
N LYS A 43 -13.60 -18.23 -0.26
CA LYS A 43 -14.34 -19.04 0.72
C LYS A 43 -14.25 -18.44 2.12
N ASN A 44 -13.07 -18.00 2.52
CA ASN A 44 -12.81 -17.48 3.84
C ASN A 44 -12.85 -15.96 3.84
N ILE A 45 -13.83 -15.41 4.55
CA ILE A 45 -14.07 -13.96 4.61
C ILE A 45 -14.17 -13.56 6.08
N THR A 46 -13.37 -12.58 6.49
CA THR A 46 -13.38 -12.04 7.86
C THR A 46 -13.57 -10.55 7.87
N LEU A 47 -14.28 -10.06 8.88
CA LEU A 47 -14.43 -8.64 9.16
C LEU A 47 -14.03 -8.38 10.62
N GLU A 48 -12.97 -7.60 10.80
CA GLU A 48 -12.55 -7.11 12.12
C GLU A 48 -12.85 -5.61 12.23
N ARG A 49 -13.11 -5.14 13.45
CA ARG A 49 -13.41 -3.73 13.73
C ARG A 49 -12.82 -3.31 15.06
N THR A 50 -12.47 -2.04 15.14
CA THR A 50 -12.06 -1.40 16.41
C THR A 50 -12.39 0.09 16.40
N THR A 51 -12.58 0.64 17.60
CA THR A 51 -12.68 2.09 17.84
C THR A 51 -11.40 2.65 18.43
N ASP A 52 -10.45 1.79 18.81
CA ASP A 52 -9.13 2.17 19.33
C ASP A 52 -8.09 1.19 18.78
N GLY A 53 -7.14 1.69 18.00
CA GLY A 53 -6.10 0.89 17.36
C GLY A 53 -5.84 1.29 15.92
N TYR A 54 -5.30 0.35 15.15
CA TYR A 54 -4.97 0.54 13.75
C TYR A 54 -5.13 -0.77 12.96
N PHE A 55 -5.22 -0.64 11.65
CA PHE A 55 -5.03 -1.74 10.71
C PHE A 55 -4.02 -1.32 9.65
N VAL A 56 -3.14 -2.23 9.26
CA VAL A 56 -2.19 -2.05 8.15
C VAL A 56 -2.51 -3.00 7.01
N GLY A 57 -2.17 -2.60 5.79
CA GLY A 57 -2.34 -3.39 4.58
C GLY A 57 -1.10 -3.28 3.69
N SER A 58 -0.57 -4.41 3.25
CA SER A 58 0.65 -4.51 2.45
C SER A 58 0.62 -5.70 1.49
N ASN A 59 -0.57 -6.06 0.99
CA ASN A 59 -0.78 -7.31 0.25
C ASN A 59 -0.43 -8.54 1.12
N PHE A 60 -0.69 -8.46 2.41
CA PHE A 60 -0.40 -9.47 3.41
C PHE A 60 -1.72 -10.00 3.98
N PRO A 61 -2.10 -11.25 3.74
CA PRO A 61 -3.26 -11.86 4.35
C PRO A 61 -3.01 -12.16 5.84
N ILE A 62 -4.02 -11.94 6.67
CA ILE A 62 -3.94 -12.15 8.14
C ILE A 62 -4.68 -13.42 8.56
N ASN A 63 -5.78 -13.74 7.89
CA ASN A 63 -6.60 -14.88 8.26
C ASN A 63 -5.87 -16.20 7.97
N GLU A 64 -5.47 -16.91 9.02
CA GLU A 64 -4.72 -18.17 8.92
C GLU A 64 -5.47 -19.24 8.09
N LYS A 65 -6.79 -19.27 8.19
CA LYS A 65 -7.60 -20.22 7.42
C LYS A 65 -7.58 -19.86 5.94
N LEU A 66 -7.70 -18.57 5.60
CA LEU A 66 -7.58 -18.09 4.23
C LEU A 66 -6.18 -18.42 3.66
N ILE A 67 -5.13 -18.13 4.42
CA ILE A 67 -3.74 -18.43 4.02
C ILE A 67 -3.59 -19.92 3.69
N ARG A 68 -4.01 -20.79 4.60
CA ARG A 68 -3.86 -22.24 4.46
C ARG A 68 -4.70 -22.85 3.34
N GLU A 69 -5.91 -22.34 3.10
CA GLU A 69 -6.88 -22.98 2.22
C GLU A 69 -6.96 -22.34 0.82
N GLU A 70 -6.47 -21.12 0.66
CA GLU A 70 -6.68 -20.33 -0.57
C GLU A 70 -5.40 -19.74 -1.16
N THR A 71 -4.23 -19.92 -0.51
CA THR A 71 -2.97 -19.33 -0.99
C THR A 71 -1.78 -20.26 -0.78
N ASP A 72 -0.67 -19.97 -1.48
CA ASP A 72 0.66 -20.53 -1.24
C ASP A 72 1.55 -19.55 -0.44
N PHE A 73 0.94 -18.54 0.19
CA PHE A 73 1.63 -17.46 0.87
C PHE A 73 2.32 -17.96 2.16
N ASN A 74 3.60 -17.61 2.32
CA ASN A 74 4.35 -17.88 3.54
C ASN A 74 4.53 -16.58 4.35
N PRO A 75 3.78 -16.37 5.44
CA PRO A 75 3.85 -15.15 6.25
C PRO A 75 5.17 -14.99 7.04
N GLN A 76 6.04 -16.00 7.09
CA GLN A 76 7.34 -15.96 7.75
C GLN A 76 8.48 -15.63 6.79
N ASP A 77 8.26 -15.58 5.50
CA ASP A 77 9.29 -15.32 4.51
C ASP A 77 9.51 -13.79 4.35
N LEU A 78 10.43 -13.24 5.13
CA LEU A 78 10.82 -11.82 5.06
C LEU A 78 11.41 -11.41 3.69
N GLY A 79 11.82 -12.35 2.86
CA GLY A 79 12.26 -12.09 1.49
C GLY A 79 11.14 -11.61 0.57
N GLN A 80 9.90 -11.92 0.93
CA GLN A 80 8.73 -11.44 0.19
C GLN A 80 8.42 -9.98 0.52
N SER A 81 8.25 -9.17 -0.50
CA SER A 81 7.94 -7.73 -0.39
C SER A 81 6.74 -7.44 0.54
N SER A 82 5.66 -8.23 0.43
CA SER A 82 4.48 -8.06 1.27
C SER A 82 4.74 -8.30 2.75
N VAL A 83 5.59 -9.30 3.09
CA VAL A 83 5.98 -9.62 4.47
C VAL A 83 6.91 -8.56 5.03
N ALA A 84 7.93 -8.14 4.25
CA ALA A 84 8.85 -7.08 4.67
C ALA A 84 8.11 -5.76 4.95
N ARG A 85 7.22 -5.33 4.04
CA ARG A 85 6.40 -4.12 4.20
C ARG A 85 5.43 -4.23 5.37
N HIS A 86 4.82 -5.39 5.59
CA HIS A 86 3.97 -5.62 6.76
C HIS A 86 4.76 -5.45 8.06
N THR A 87 5.93 -6.09 8.15
CA THR A 87 6.83 -5.98 9.30
C THR A 87 7.22 -4.52 9.55
N ARG A 88 7.54 -3.75 8.50
CA ARG A 88 7.88 -2.34 8.64
C ARG A 88 6.70 -1.50 9.14
N TRP A 89 5.49 -1.74 8.62
CA TRP A 89 4.28 -1.08 9.12
C TRP A 89 4.07 -1.32 10.61
N GLU A 90 4.19 -2.57 11.08
CA GLU A 90 4.02 -2.90 12.50
C GLU A 90 5.05 -2.19 13.38
N GLN A 91 6.31 -2.09 12.94
CA GLN A 91 7.35 -1.32 13.63
C GLN A 91 6.96 0.16 13.74
N LEU A 92 6.57 0.79 12.62
CA LEU A 92 6.19 2.22 12.62
C LEU A 92 4.96 2.50 13.49
N MET A 93 3.97 1.61 13.47
CA MET A 93 2.79 1.75 14.34
C MET A 93 3.14 1.64 15.81
N ALA A 94 4.01 0.70 16.19
CA ALA A 94 4.47 0.53 17.57
C ALA A 94 5.29 1.73 18.05
N GLU A 95 6.25 2.20 17.26
CA GLU A 95 7.14 3.31 17.57
C GLU A 95 6.40 4.66 17.69
N ASN A 96 5.30 4.81 16.96
CA ASN A 96 4.57 6.07 16.83
C ASN A 96 3.17 6.04 17.46
N LYS A 97 2.88 5.08 18.32
CA LYS A 97 1.58 4.96 18.98
C LYS A 97 1.17 6.28 19.64
N GLY A 98 -0.02 6.78 19.34
CA GLY A 98 -0.56 8.04 19.85
C GLY A 98 0.07 9.32 19.28
N LYS A 99 0.95 9.22 18.28
CA LYS A 99 1.65 10.36 17.65
C LYS A 99 1.45 10.46 16.16
N ILE A 100 0.55 9.64 15.59
CA ILE A 100 0.34 9.57 14.14
C ILE A 100 -0.60 10.70 13.73
N ASP A 101 -0.06 11.66 13.01
CA ASP A 101 -0.78 12.73 12.33
C ASP A 101 -0.60 12.62 10.80
N VAL A 102 -1.13 13.60 10.06
CA VAL A 102 -1.02 13.63 8.59
C VAL A 102 0.44 13.67 8.14
N ALA A 103 1.29 14.45 8.81
CA ALA A 103 2.69 14.57 8.46
C ALA A 103 3.47 13.26 8.77
N ALA A 104 3.16 12.57 9.87
CA ALA A 104 3.71 11.26 10.17
C ALA A 104 3.31 10.23 9.11
N ALA A 105 2.03 10.20 8.71
CA ALA A 105 1.54 9.29 7.68
C ALA A 105 2.22 9.54 6.32
N GLN A 106 2.46 10.80 5.94
CA GLN A 106 3.22 11.14 4.74
C GLN A 106 4.65 10.61 4.80
N ARG A 107 5.33 10.77 5.95
CA ARG A 107 6.68 10.21 6.14
C ARG A 107 6.73 8.69 6.06
N PHE A 108 5.71 8.01 6.62
CA PHE A 108 5.64 6.54 6.56
C PHE A 108 5.46 6.04 5.13
N LEU A 109 4.68 6.73 4.32
CA LEU A 109 4.49 6.38 2.91
C LEU A 109 5.76 6.61 2.06
N GLY A 110 6.67 7.47 2.49
CA GLY A 110 7.99 7.68 1.89
C GLY A 110 9.13 6.94 2.61
N ASP A 111 8.83 5.92 3.41
CA ASP A 111 9.84 5.19 4.18
C ASP A 111 10.60 4.19 3.31
N HIS A 112 11.94 4.26 3.40
CA HIS A 112 12.87 3.44 2.63
C HIS A 112 13.62 2.41 3.48
N TYR A 113 13.17 2.17 4.72
CA TYR A 113 13.85 1.20 5.57
C TYR A 113 13.50 -0.23 5.15
N ASP A 114 14.51 -0.96 4.63
CA ASP A 114 14.43 -2.39 4.37
C ASP A 114 14.68 -3.17 5.67
N VAL A 115 13.68 -3.89 6.12
CA VAL A 115 13.73 -4.68 7.37
C VAL A 115 14.65 -5.91 7.26
N VAL A 116 14.92 -6.37 6.06
CA VAL A 116 15.80 -7.52 5.79
C VAL A 116 17.26 -7.07 5.84
N GLU A 117 17.59 -6.03 5.08
CA GLU A 117 18.94 -5.46 5.04
C GLU A 117 19.26 -4.58 6.26
N LYS A 118 18.23 -4.19 7.03
CA LYS A 118 18.33 -3.33 8.23
C LYS A 118 18.99 -1.98 7.95
N LYS A 119 18.68 -1.39 6.81
CA LYS A 119 19.20 -0.09 6.35
C LYS A 119 18.16 0.66 5.50
N ASN A 120 18.38 1.95 5.29
CA ASN A 120 17.67 2.69 4.26
C ASN A 120 18.20 2.29 2.89
N ASP A 121 17.39 1.56 2.14
CA ASP A 121 17.74 1.03 0.83
C ASP A 121 16.45 0.92 0.00
N PRO A 122 16.09 1.96 -0.76
CA PRO A 122 14.83 1.98 -1.49
C PRO A 122 14.77 0.85 -2.51
N ASP A 123 13.81 -0.03 -2.33
CA ASP A 123 13.59 -1.21 -3.18
C ASP A 123 12.12 -1.67 -3.13
N GLU A 124 11.83 -2.84 -3.67
CA GLU A 124 10.49 -3.43 -3.69
C GLU A 124 9.95 -3.84 -2.31
N ARG A 125 10.82 -3.92 -1.27
CA ARG A 125 10.46 -4.31 0.09
C ARG A 125 10.21 -3.13 1.02
N THR A 126 10.47 -1.92 0.55
CA THR A 126 10.22 -0.68 1.33
C THR A 126 8.80 -0.17 1.13
N LEU A 127 8.32 0.71 2.02
CA LEU A 127 6.94 1.21 1.94
C LEU A 127 6.74 2.15 0.76
N ASP A 128 7.73 2.98 0.42
CA ASP A 128 7.70 3.80 -0.81
C ASP A 128 7.84 2.94 -2.08
N GLY A 129 8.35 1.72 -1.95
CA GLY A 129 8.29 0.68 -2.99
C GLY A 129 8.96 1.07 -4.29
N HIS A 130 10.28 1.20 -4.28
CA HIS A 130 11.09 1.49 -5.47
C HIS A 130 11.49 0.22 -6.22
N VAL A 131 10.59 -0.32 -7.01
CA VAL A 131 10.89 -1.50 -7.85
C VAL A 131 11.96 -1.17 -8.91
N ASP A 132 12.00 0.07 -9.38
CA ASP A 132 12.97 0.60 -10.34
C ASP A 132 14.41 0.64 -9.80
N LEU A 133 14.60 0.69 -8.48
CA LEU A 133 15.92 0.69 -7.84
C LEU A 133 16.32 -0.70 -7.30
N SER A 134 15.41 -1.66 -7.31
CA SER A 134 15.69 -2.98 -6.78
C SER A 134 16.66 -3.76 -7.67
N ALA A 135 17.80 -4.15 -7.13
CA ALA A 135 18.72 -5.08 -7.80
C ALA A 135 18.13 -6.49 -7.98
N ARG A 136 17.12 -6.85 -7.20
CA ARG A 136 16.43 -8.15 -7.29
C ARG A 136 15.24 -8.14 -8.26
N GLY A 137 14.77 -6.97 -8.61
CA GLY A 137 13.50 -6.79 -9.33
C GLY A 137 12.29 -7.22 -8.51
N TYR A 138 11.14 -7.29 -9.13
CA TYR A 138 9.95 -7.88 -8.51
C TYR A 138 10.08 -9.42 -8.55
N PRO A 139 9.77 -10.16 -7.48
CA PRO A 139 10.07 -11.59 -7.37
C PRO A 139 9.66 -12.47 -8.55
N ASN A 140 8.61 -12.11 -9.25
CA ASN A 140 8.10 -12.84 -10.42
C ASN A 140 8.38 -12.13 -11.75
N TRP A 141 9.07 -10.97 -11.74
CA TRP A 141 9.23 -10.09 -12.88
C TRP A 141 10.66 -9.55 -12.97
N GLN A 142 11.62 -10.41 -12.84
CA GLN A 142 13.02 -10.02 -13.03
C GLN A 142 13.31 -9.75 -14.49
N PRO A 143 14.14 -8.75 -14.79
CA PRO A 143 14.71 -7.68 -13.97
C PRO A 143 13.73 -6.53 -13.66
N PRO A 144 14.15 -5.43 -12.99
CA PRO A 144 13.27 -4.32 -12.63
C PRO A 144 12.60 -3.68 -13.86
N TYR A 145 11.27 -3.49 -13.79
CA TYR A 145 10.45 -3.05 -14.92
C TYR A 145 10.26 -1.53 -15.05
N GLY A 146 10.86 -0.74 -14.20
CA GLY A 146 10.61 0.69 -14.13
C GLY A 146 9.65 1.05 -13.00
N THR A 147 8.99 2.20 -13.08
CA THR A 147 8.16 2.70 -11.99
C THR A 147 7.02 1.75 -11.61
N ALA A 148 7.15 1.16 -10.45
CA ALA A 148 6.11 0.38 -9.81
C ALA A 148 6.25 0.55 -8.29
N GLY A 149 5.20 0.20 -7.54
CA GLY A 149 5.15 0.38 -6.10
C GLY A 149 4.29 1.57 -5.70
N ALA A 150 4.72 2.38 -4.73
CA ALA A 150 3.90 3.43 -4.13
C ALA A 150 3.93 4.76 -4.93
N VAL A 151 3.44 4.76 -6.16
CA VAL A 151 3.46 5.92 -7.07
C VAL A 151 2.22 6.81 -7.01
N GLN A 152 1.29 6.53 -6.14
CA GLN A 152 0.11 7.36 -5.83
C GLN A 152 -0.22 7.27 -4.35
N ASN A 153 0.06 8.34 -3.63
CA ASN A 153 -0.08 8.35 -2.18
C ASN A 153 -1.16 9.33 -1.74
N LYS A 154 -1.95 8.93 -0.75
CA LYS A 154 -3.05 9.75 -0.22
C LYS A 154 -3.12 9.62 1.30
N VAL A 155 -3.33 10.74 1.97
CA VAL A 155 -3.53 10.79 3.43
C VAL A 155 -4.73 11.67 3.74
N ALA A 156 -5.57 11.20 4.65
CA ALA A 156 -6.66 12.00 5.21
C ALA A 156 -6.83 11.70 6.70
N ASN A 157 -7.26 12.69 7.46
CA ASN A 157 -7.77 12.52 8.82
C ASN A 157 -9.29 12.72 8.85
N ALA A 158 -9.92 12.46 10.00
CA ALA A 158 -11.38 12.58 10.15
C ALA A 158 -11.91 13.99 9.80
N ALA A 159 -11.17 15.05 10.14
CA ALA A 159 -11.57 16.43 9.82
C ALA A 159 -11.50 16.71 8.30
N MET A 160 -10.54 16.15 7.61
CA MET A 160 -10.45 16.21 6.14
C MET A 160 -11.59 15.44 5.48
N ILE A 161 -11.87 14.22 5.96
CA ILE A 161 -12.96 13.37 5.45
C ILE A 161 -14.30 14.12 5.59
N ALA A 162 -14.56 14.76 6.73
CA ALA A 162 -15.77 15.55 6.95
C ALA A 162 -15.93 16.72 5.96
N LYS A 163 -14.84 17.22 5.41
CA LYS A 163 -14.78 18.28 4.38
C LYS A 163 -14.63 17.73 2.96
N MET A 164 -14.72 16.40 2.77
CA MET A 164 -14.46 15.74 1.49
C MET A 164 -13.10 16.16 0.90
N SER A 165 -12.06 16.15 1.73
CA SER A 165 -10.70 16.54 1.36
C SER A 165 -9.66 15.50 1.78
N PHE A 166 -8.52 15.53 1.13
CA PHE A 166 -7.35 14.71 1.43
C PHE A 166 -6.09 15.40 0.89
N VAL A 167 -4.94 15.00 1.35
CA VAL A 167 -3.66 15.35 0.71
C VAL A 167 -3.17 14.17 -0.11
N ALA A 168 -2.60 14.46 -1.29
CA ALA A 168 -2.05 13.45 -2.18
C ALA A 168 -0.72 13.88 -2.79
N ALA A 169 0.13 12.90 -3.09
CA ALA A 169 1.29 13.03 -3.93
C ALA A 169 1.19 12.04 -5.10
N ALA A 170 1.47 12.48 -6.31
CA ALA A 170 1.69 11.63 -7.47
C ALA A 170 3.20 11.44 -7.67
N GLY A 171 3.60 10.28 -8.14
CA GLY A 171 4.99 9.85 -8.09
C GLY A 171 5.35 9.25 -6.72
N HIS A 172 6.62 8.98 -6.50
CA HIS A 172 7.10 8.46 -5.23
C HIS A 172 6.88 9.46 -4.08
N ALA A 173 6.44 8.96 -2.94
CA ALA A 173 6.14 9.78 -1.77
C ALA A 173 7.37 10.49 -1.18
N CYS A 174 8.56 9.94 -1.40
CA CYS A 174 9.84 10.56 -1.03
C CYS A 174 10.22 11.78 -1.87
N GLY A 175 9.56 11.99 -3.02
CA GLY A 175 9.89 13.07 -3.94
C GLY A 175 10.91 12.71 -5.03
N GLN A 176 11.33 11.45 -5.16
CA GLN A 176 12.26 11.01 -6.19
C GLN A 176 11.56 10.88 -7.54
N ASN A 177 12.16 11.48 -8.58
CA ASN A 177 11.71 11.33 -9.95
C ASN A 177 12.21 10.02 -10.55
N PHE A 178 11.40 9.39 -11.40
CA PHE A 178 11.85 8.32 -12.28
C PHE A 178 12.22 8.88 -13.66
N LYS A 179 13.39 8.49 -14.18
CA LYS A 179 13.89 8.88 -15.50
C LYS A 179 14.00 7.64 -16.38
N ALA A 180 13.07 7.51 -17.33
CA ALA A 180 12.93 6.32 -18.17
C ALA A 180 14.19 6.04 -19.01
N THR A 181 14.83 7.06 -19.56
CA THR A 181 16.05 6.91 -20.36
C THR A 181 17.19 6.35 -19.51
N GLU A 182 17.44 6.97 -18.35
CA GLU A 182 18.51 6.54 -17.42
C GLU A 182 18.29 5.11 -16.95
N HIS A 183 17.05 4.77 -16.61
CA HIS A 183 16.69 3.42 -16.20
C HIS A 183 16.92 2.38 -17.31
N LEU A 184 16.51 2.66 -18.54
CA LEU A 184 16.65 1.74 -19.67
C LEU A 184 18.08 1.64 -20.19
N ASP A 185 18.90 2.66 -20.01
CA ASP A 185 20.33 2.60 -20.34
C ASP A 185 21.09 1.75 -19.31
N ALA A 186 20.66 1.75 -18.04
CA ALA A 186 21.17 0.85 -17.00
C ALA A 186 20.67 -0.60 -17.15
N HIS A 187 19.58 -0.82 -17.89
CA HIS A 187 18.96 -2.12 -18.12
C HIS A 187 18.76 -2.41 -19.63
N PRO A 188 19.86 -2.69 -20.39
CA PRO A 188 19.79 -2.86 -21.86
C PRO A 188 18.86 -3.99 -22.32
N ASP A 189 18.70 -5.03 -21.51
CA ASP A 189 17.76 -6.14 -21.72
C ASP A 189 16.30 -5.70 -21.75
N MET A 190 15.99 -4.55 -21.14
CA MET A 190 14.67 -3.91 -21.10
C MET A 190 14.49 -2.85 -22.20
N SER A 191 15.44 -2.71 -23.12
CA SER A 191 15.44 -1.67 -24.17
C SER A 191 14.20 -1.69 -25.09
N TRP A 192 13.51 -2.83 -25.19
CA TRP A 192 12.23 -2.97 -25.89
C TRP A 192 11.12 -2.07 -25.29
N GLN A 193 11.28 -1.60 -24.04
CA GLN A 193 10.33 -0.70 -23.37
C GLN A 193 10.54 0.79 -23.74
N LYS A 194 11.57 1.17 -24.49
CA LYS A 194 11.86 2.59 -24.81
C LYS A 194 10.68 3.39 -25.39
N SER A 195 9.79 2.71 -26.12
CA SER A 195 8.57 3.32 -26.66
C SER A 195 7.42 3.42 -25.67
N LEU A 196 7.47 2.68 -24.56
CA LEU A 196 6.41 2.54 -23.57
C LEU A 196 6.68 3.32 -22.28
N GLN A 197 7.91 3.24 -21.79
CA GLN A 197 8.31 3.92 -20.55
C GLN A 197 8.32 5.45 -20.74
N ARG A 198 7.87 6.14 -19.73
CA ARG A 198 7.87 7.62 -19.64
C ARG A 198 8.50 8.05 -18.33
N ASP A 199 9.08 9.22 -18.31
CA ASP A 199 9.47 9.88 -17.07
C ASP A 199 8.25 10.02 -16.17
N MET A 200 8.46 9.85 -14.87
CA MET A 200 7.48 10.15 -13.85
C MET A 200 8.10 11.13 -12.86
N ASP A 201 7.58 12.34 -12.86
CA ASP A 201 7.97 13.33 -11.86
C ASP A 201 7.21 13.11 -10.55
N ALA A 202 7.92 13.24 -9.45
CA ALA A 202 7.30 13.29 -8.14
C ALA A 202 6.71 14.69 -7.91
N HIS A 203 5.48 14.73 -7.44
CA HIS A 203 4.77 15.96 -7.14
C HIS A 203 4.66 16.18 -5.64
N PRO A 204 4.71 17.43 -5.16
CA PRO A 204 4.59 17.72 -3.74
C PRO A 204 3.20 17.31 -3.21
N TRP A 205 3.15 16.97 -1.93
CA TRP A 205 1.90 16.71 -1.23
C TRP A 205 0.96 17.91 -1.34
N THR A 206 -0.16 17.71 -2.01
CA THR A 206 -1.11 18.78 -2.35
C THR A 206 -2.48 18.45 -1.77
N MET A 207 -3.15 19.48 -1.22
CA MET A 207 -4.52 19.36 -0.70
C MET A 207 -5.53 19.36 -1.85
N PHE A 208 -6.40 18.36 -1.85
CA PHE A 208 -7.56 18.27 -2.72
C PHE A 208 -8.84 18.39 -1.88
N THR A 209 -9.79 19.16 -2.36
CA THR A 209 -11.10 19.33 -1.72
C THR A 209 -12.16 19.27 -2.80
N ALA A 210 -13.24 18.53 -2.56
CA ALA A 210 -14.36 18.50 -3.50
C ALA A 210 -14.96 19.91 -3.61
N SER A 211 -15.17 20.38 -4.84
CA SER A 211 -15.99 21.58 -5.10
C SER A 211 -17.44 21.27 -4.74
N LYS A 212 -18.10 22.22 -4.11
CA LYS A 212 -19.56 22.16 -3.85
C LYS A 212 -20.32 22.29 -5.15
#